data_716c377c6d001d6aeaa378c339168555
#
_entry.id   716c377c6d001d6aeaa378c339168555
#
_cell.length_a   1.000
_cell.length_b   1.000
_cell.length_c   1.000
_cell.angle_alpha   90.00
_cell.angle_beta   90.00
_cell.angle_gamma   90.00
#
_symmetry.space_group_name_H-M   'P 1'
#
loop_
_entity.id
_entity.type
_entity.pdbx_description
1 polymer ?
#
loop_
_entity_poly.entity_id
_entity_poly.type
_entity_poly.pdbx_seq_one_letter_code
_entity_poly.pdbx_strand_id
1 'polypeptide(L)'
;MARAHVISVVNMKGGVGKTTVASQVFAALQRARKNRVLLIDLDPQHNLSQLFFRRSTQDTLVYMDASVISLFEPGAMQEQPSPAENWHLVNTVTADPPRPEELARRLIPDDKSGGGRFDLVCGQFDIAKYAFIDHRSWTDRALANFVAAIDQLRAHYDLIVLDTNPSASFLTTATFAVATRILAPVRPDRFSVRGVRLLNDLMTRLIKTPGRPPISIIFNGVERAVESDIETAMRSGALDPQIGFAASQAVLKGRLHNSRFLAVREDGMEDDPVNHLAVDRAGGSWGAPLKDSLYGLADQIADALGLERKKKAKP
;
A
#
# COMPACT_ATOMS: atom_id res chain seq x y z
N MET A 1 -22.48 3.19 -8.62
CA MET A 1 -21.65 2.59 -7.57
C MET A 1 -20.75 3.67 -6.99
N ALA A 2 -20.48 3.68 -5.67
CA ALA A 2 -19.51 4.61 -5.09
C ALA A 2 -18.13 4.34 -5.72
N ARG A 3 -17.38 5.42 -5.98
CA ARG A 3 -16.02 5.31 -6.55
C ARG A 3 -15.09 4.70 -5.50
N ALA A 4 -14.23 3.75 -5.89
CA ALA A 4 -13.29 3.10 -4.98
C ALA A 4 -12.41 4.11 -4.23
N HIS A 5 -12.15 3.84 -2.95
CA HIS A 5 -11.15 4.57 -2.20
C HIS A 5 -9.74 4.16 -2.64
N VAL A 6 -8.82 5.12 -2.65
CA VAL A 6 -7.40 4.87 -2.88
C VAL A 6 -6.63 5.33 -1.65
N ILE A 7 -5.93 4.39 -1.01
CA ILE A 7 -5.09 4.66 0.16
C ILE A 7 -3.64 4.56 -0.25
N SER A 8 -2.87 5.62 -0.05
CA SER A 8 -1.42 5.56 -0.17
C SER A 8 -0.79 5.33 1.21
N VAL A 9 -0.04 4.25 1.36
CA VAL A 9 0.67 3.90 2.61
C VAL A 9 2.05 4.52 2.54
N VAL A 10 2.25 5.65 3.22
CA VAL A 10 3.45 6.49 3.10
C VAL A 10 4.03 6.88 4.45
N ASN A 11 5.33 6.79 4.60
CA ASN A 11 6.12 7.50 5.61
C ASN A 11 7.52 7.72 5.05
N MET A 12 8.11 8.89 5.30
CA MET A 12 9.46 9.26 4.83
C MET A 12 10.59 8.53 5.57
N LYS A 13 10.26 7.72 6.57
CA LYS A 13 11.21 6.84 7.26
C LYS A 13 11.10 5.40 6.79
N GLY A 14 12.25 4.76 6.54
CA GLY A 14 12.35 3.32 6.29
C GLY A 14 12.08 2.49 7.55
N GLY A 15 11.64 1.23 7.37
CA GLY A 15 11.47 0.27 8.48
C GLY A 15 10.29 0.53 9.43
N VAL A 16 9.36 1.43 9.09
CA VAL A 16 8.16 1.70 9.91
C VAL A 16 7.03 0.71 9.68
N GLY A 17 7.18 -0.22 8.72
CA GLY A 17 6.21 -1.28 8.43
C GLY A 17 5.12 -0.88 7.42
N LYS A 18 5.42 -0.06 6.41
CA LYS A 18 4.49 0.27 5.34
C LYS A 18 3.95 -0.99 4.67
N THR A 19 4.82 -1.84 4.16
CA THR A 19 4.48 -3.13 3.53
C THR A 19 3.71 -4.06 4.48
N THR A 20 4.07 -4.10 5.76
CA THR A 20 3.35 -4.89 6.77
C THR A 20 1.92 -4.39 6.95
N VAL A 21 1.72 -3.09 7.03
CA VAL A 21 0.38 -2.49 7.14
C VAL A 21 -0.40 -2.73 5.83
N ALA A 22 0.21 -2.45 4.67
CA ALA A 22 -0.42 -2.66 3.36
C ALA A 22 -0.87 -4.11 3.15
N SER A 23 -0.07 -5.10 3.53
CA SER A 23 -0.42 -6.51 3.36
C SER A 23 -1.36 -7.01 4.45
N GLN A 24 -1.01 -6.86 5.72
CA GLN A 24 -1.66 -7.59 6.82
C GLN A 24 -2.95 -6.94 7.32
N VAL A 25 -2.98 -5.60 7.43
CA VAL A 25 -4.19 -4.89 7.89
C VAL A 25 -5.27 -4.93 6.81
N PHE A 26 -4.90 -4.78 5.54
CA PHE A 26 -5.90 -4.82 4.46
C PHE A 26 -6.35 -6.24 4.12
N ALA A 27 -5.54 -7.28 4.38
CA ALA A 27 -6.02 -8.65 4.38
C ALA A 27 -7.08 -8.89 5.47
N ALA A 28 -6.84 -8.38 6.69
CA ALA A 28 -7.84 -8.45 7.76
C ALA A 28 -9.13 -7.68 7.39
N LEU A 29 -9.01 -6.52 6.73
CA LEU A 29 -10.16 -5.76 6.23
C LEU A 29 -10.96 -6.60 5.21
N GLN A 30 -10.29 -7.22 4.24
CA GLN A 30 -10.94 -8.10 3.28
C GLN A 30 -11.67 -9.25 4.00
N ARG A 31 -11.02 -9.90 4.97
CA ARG A 31 -11.63 -10.99 5.76
C ARG A 31 -12.85 -10.54 6.54
N ALA A 32 -12.80 -9.33 7.14
CA ALA A 32 -13.87 -8.78 7.97
C ALA A 32 -15.07 -8.27 7.14
N ARG A 33 -14.80 -7.52 6.08
CA ARG A 33 -15.79 -6.71 5.36
C ARG A 33 -16.19 -7.30 3.99
N LYS A 34 -15.41 -8.26 3.46
CA LYS A 34 -15.64 -8.89 2.15
C LYS A 34 -15.58 -7.89 0.99
N ASN A 35 -14.79 -6.84 1.14
CA ASN A 35 -14.54 -5.87 0.09
C ASN A 35 -13.58 -6.45 -0.97
N ARG A 36 -13.65 -5.86 -2.17
CA ARG A 36 -12.69 -6.11 -3.24
C ARG A 36 -11.51 -5.16 -3.04
N VAL A 37 -10.38 -5.70 -2.63
CA VAL A 37 -9.16 -4.95 -2.30
C VAL A 37 -8.07 -5.26 -3.32
N LEU A 38 -7.46 -4.23 -3.87
CA LEU A 38 -6.27 -4.31 -4.73
C LEU A 38 -5.08 -3.71 -3.99
N LEU A 39 -4.00 -4.46 -3.91
CA LEU A 39 -2.69 -3.95 -3.51
C LEU A 39 -1.88 -3.60 -4.76
N ILE A 40 -1.11 -2.51 -4.71
CA ILE A 40 -0.16 -2.13 -5.77
C ILE A 40 1.18 -1.85 -5.12
N ASP A 41 2.22 -2.57 -5.55
CA ASP A 41 3.58 -2.46 -5.04
C ASP A 41 4.37 -1.41 -5.84
N LEU A 42 4.51 -0.22 -5.26
CA LEU A 42 5.21 0.92 -5.86
C LEU A 42 6.62 1.14 -5.26
N ASP A 43 7.10 0.22 -4.42
CA ASP A 43 8.48 0.26 -3.94
C ASP A 43 9.39 -0.43 -4.98
N PRO A 44 10.46 0.22 -5.50
CA PRO A 44 11.43 -0.44 -6.38
C PRO A 44 12.09 -1.69 -5.77
N GLN A 45 12.10 -1.82 -4.45
CA GLN A 45 12.55 -3.03 -3.77
C GLN A 45 11.51 -4.17 -3.81
N HIS A 46 10.28 -3.88 -4.23
CA HIS A 46 9.14 -4.78 -4.39
C HIS A 46 8.94 -5.81 -3.26
N ASN A 47 9.17 -5.38 -2.02
CA ASN A 47 9.06 -6.23 -0.83
C ASN A 47 7.64 -6.79 -0.62
N LEU A 48 6.60 -6.05 -1.03
CA LEU A 48 5.22 -6.52 -0.98
C LEU A 48 5.00 -7.71 -1.94
N SER A 49 5.57 -7.63 -3.13
CA SER A 49 5.51 -8.71 -4.13
C SER A 49 6.31 -9.94 -3.69
N GLN A 50 7.49 -9.72 -3.12
CA GLN A 50 8.33 -10.79 -2.57
C GLN A 50 7.69 -11.51 -1.38
N LEU A 51 6.79 -10.84 -0.67
CA LEU A 51 6.02 -11.48 0.42
C LEU A 51 5.09 -12.58 -0.10
N PHE A 52 4.56 -12.44 -1.32
CA PHE A 52 3.51 -13.31 -1.85
C PHE A 52 3.95 -14.19 -3.03
N PHE A 53 4.95 -13.77 -3.78
CA PHE A 53 5.35 -14.45 -5.01
C PHE A 53 6.82 -14.86 -4.99
N ARG A 54 7.10 -16.07 -5.47
CA ARG A 54 8.46 -16.51 -5.80
C ARG A 54 9.04 -15.63 -6.90
N ARG A 55 10.36 -15.55 -6.95
CA ARG A 55 11.06 -14.76 -7.98
C ARG A 55 10.65 -15.19 -9.40
N SER A 56 10.56 -16.49 -9.67
CA SER A 56 10.15 -17.00 -10.99
C SER A 56 8.75 -16.52 -11.39
N THR A 57 7.82 -16.43 -10.45
CA THR A 57 6.48 -15.88 -10.69
C THR A 57 6.56 -14.38 -10.99
N GLN A 58 7.35 -13.63 -10.24
CA GLN A 58 7.55 -12.20 -10.48
C GLN A 58 8.17 -11.96 -11.86
N ASP A 59 9.22 -12.69 -12.22
CA ASP A 59 9.88 -12.60 -13.53
C ASP A 59 8.89 -12.89 -14.67
N THR A 60 8.01 -13.89 -14.50
CA THR A 60 6.94 -14.20 -15.46
C THR A 60 5.96 -13.04 -15.61
N LEU A 61 5.52 -12.43 -14.49
CA LEU A 61 4.58 -11.31 -14.51
C LEU A 61 5.17 -10.07 -15.18
N VAL A 62 6.45 -9.81 -14.94
CA VAL A 62 7.19 -8.73 -15.62
C VAL A 62 7.25 -9.01 -17.12
N TYR A 63 7.61 -10.22 -17.52
CA TYR A 63 7.68 -10.62 -18.94
C TYR A 63 6.31 -10.50 -19.65
N MET A 64 5.22 -10.76 -18.96
CA MET A 64 3.85 -10.67 -19.49
C MET A 64 3.27 -9.25 -19.46
N ASP A 65 4.03 -8.22 -19.15
CA ASP A 65 3.57 -6.83 -18.94
C ASP A 65 2.48 -6.73 -17.85
N ALA A 66 2.50 -7.65 -16.90
CA ALA A 66 1.54 -7.77 -15.80
C ALA A 66 2.15 -7.29 -14.48
N SER A 67 2.80 -6.13 -14.50
CA SER A 67 3.50 -5.54 -13.36
C SER A 67 3.21 -4.04 -13.26
N VAL A 68 3.72 -3.44 -12.22
CA VAL A 68 3.46 -2.03 -11.87
C VAL A 68 3.91 -1.04 -12.93
N ILE A 69 4.92 -1.36 -13.77
CA ILE A 69 5.41 -0.48 -14.84
C ILE A 69 4.30 -0.17 -15.85
N SER A 70 3.43 -1.15 -16.14
CA SER A 70 2.34 -1.02 -17.10
C SER A 70 1.28 0.01 -16.70
N LEU A 71 1.25 0.41 -15.42
CA LEU A 71 0.41 1.52 -14.97
C LEU A 71 0.94 2.88 -15.42
N PHE A 72 2.25 2.99 -15.63
CA PHE A 72 2.93 4.21 -16.04
C PHE A 72 3.24 4.24 -17.54
N GLU A 73 3.51 3.07 -18.09
CA GLU A 73 3.97 2.84 -19.47
C GLU A 73 3.24 1.63 -20.05
N PRO A 74 1.95 1.74 -20.35
CA PRO A 74 1.19 0.62 -20.92
C PRO A 74 1.78 0.19 -22.26
N GLY A 75 1.96 -1.13 -22.46
CA GLY A 75 2.59 -1.73 -23.64
C GLY A 75 4.11 -1.68 -23.65
N ALA A 76 4.77 -1.32 -22.57
CA ALA A 76 6.24 -1.21 -22.47
C ALA A 76 6.98 -2.50 -22.86
N MET A 77 6.37 -3.67 -22.58
CA MET A 77 6.99 -4.97 -22.86
C MET A 77 6.68 -5.53 -24.26
N GLN A 78 5.77 -4.91 -25.00
CA GLN A 78 5.47 -5.29 -26.39
C GLN A 78 6.59 -4.87 -27.36
N GLU A 79 7.38 -3.88 -26.99
CA GLU A 79 8.63 -3.55 -27.65
C GLU A 79 9.77 -4.30 -26.95
N GLN A 80 10.76 -4.77 -27.72
CA GLN A 80 11.90 -5.50 -27.14
C GLN A 80 12.50 -4.72 -25.97
N PRO A 81 12.96 -5.41 -24.91
CA PRO A 81 13.55 -4.73 -23.77
C PRO A 81 14.62 -3.76 -24.26
N SER A 82 14.47 -2.52 -23.86
CA SER A 82 15.45 -1.48 -24.15
C SER A 82 16.85 -2.02 -23.83
N PRO A 83 17.85 -1.83 -24.67
CA PRO A 83 19.22 -2.21 -24.32
C PRO A 83 19.52 -1.70 -22.91
N ALA A 84 20.33 -2.45 -22.14
CA ALA A 84 20.66 -2.11 -20.75
C ALA A 84 21.10 -0.64 -20.57
N GLU A 85 21.66 -0.05 -21.63
CA GLU A 85 22.06 1.36 -21.70
C GLU A 85 20.88 2.35 -21.65
N ASN A 86 19.69 1.93 -22.07
CA ASN A 86 18.49 2.79 -22.19
C ASN A 86 17.36 2.43 -21.20
N TRP A 87 17.65 1.61 -20.18
CA TRP A 87 16.65 1.16 -19.20
C TRP A 87 15.90 2.31 -18.50
N HIS A 88 16.53 3.48 -18.39
CA HIS A 88 15.99 4.69 -17.76
C HIS A 88 15.05 5.49 -18.65
N LEU A 89 14.92 5.14 -19.93
CA LEU A 89 14.00 5.83 -20.83
C LEU A 89 12.56 5.38 -20.57
N VAL A 90 11.64 6.33 -20.60
CA VAL A 90 10.20 6.05 -20.52
C VAL A 90 9.70 5.63 -21.90
N ASN A 91 8.97 4.53 -21.96
CA ASN A 91 8.28 4.14 -23.17
C ASN A 91 7.23 5.19 -23.57
N THR A 92 7.30 5.66 -24.79
CA THR A 92 6.39 6.69 -25.33
C THR A 92 5.25 6.11 -26.15
N VAL A 93 5.18 4.79 -26.31
CA VAL A 93 4.07 4.13 -26.99
C VAL A 93 2.78 4.43 -26.24
N THR A 94 1.77 4.87 -26.98
CA THR A 94 0.43 5.07 -26.46
C THR A 94 -0.34 3.76 -26.60
N ALA A 95 -0.59 3.11 -25.49
CA ALA A 95 -1.49 1.96 -25.41
C ALA A 95 -2.58 2.27 -24.38
N ASP A 96 -3.69 1.55 -24.45
CA ASP A 96 -4.70 1.61 -23.42
C ASP A 96 -4.17 1.05 -22.10
N PRO A 97 -4.58 1.59 -20.95
CA PRO A 97 -4.23 1.02 -19.66
C PRO A 97 -4.62 -0.47 -19.57
N PRO A 98 -3.79 -1.31 -18.95
CA PRO A 98 -4.04 -2.74 -18.88
C PRO A 98 -5.32 -3.05 -18.08
N ARG A 99 -6.03 -4.09 -18.49
CA ARG A 99 -7.24 -4.54 -17.80
C ARG A 99 -6.90 -5.19 -16.45
N PRO A 100 -7.77 -5.05 -15.43
CA PRO A 100 -7.50 -5.59 -14.09
C PRO A 100 -7.17 -7.08 -14.05
N GLU A 101 -7.85 -7.89 -14.88
CA GLU A 101 -7.64 -9.33 -14.99
C GLU A 101 -6.30 -9.71 -15.62
N GLU A 102 -5.72 -8.82 -16.41
CA GLU A 102 -4.41 -9.00 -17.04
C GLU A 102 -3.29 -8.60 -16.08
N LEU A 103 -3.50 -7.54 -15.31
CA LEU A 103 -2.51 -6.90 -14.46
C LEU A 103 -2.45 -7.49 -13.05
N ALA A 104 -3.61 -7.69 -12.40
CA ALA A 104 -3.68 -8.09 -10.99
C ALA A 104 -3.70 -9.59 -10.80
N ARG A 105 -2.97 -10.09 -9.82
CA ARG A 105 -2.97 -11.51 -9.44
C ARG A 105 -3.70 -11.74 -8.13
N ARG A 106 -4.55 -12.77 -8.12
CA ARG A 106 -5.35 -13.16 -6.98
C ARG A 106 -4.47 -13.72 -5.87
N LEU A 107 -4.53 -13.09 -4.67
CA LEU A 107 -3.83 -13.58 -3.47
C LEU A 107 -4.71 -14.50 -2.62
N ILE A 108 -6.01 -14.26 -2.58
CA ILE A 108 -6.96 -15.10 -1.85
C ILE A 108 -7.91 -15.74 -2.87
N PRO A 109 -7.89 -17.08 -3.03
CA PRO A 109 -8.81 -17.79 -3.91
C PRO A 109 -10.28 -17.49 -3.61
N ASP A 110 -11.16 -17.57 -4.62
CA ASP A 110 -12.56 -17.18 -4.51
C ASP A 110 -13.34 -18.01 -3.47
N ASP A 111 -13.07 -19.29 -3.37
CA ASP A 111 -13.64 -20.22 -2.38
C ASP A 111 -13.24 -19.85 -0.94
N LYS A 112 -12.05 -19.26 -0.75
CA LYS A 112 -11.53 -18.78 0.54
C LYS A 112 -11.83 -17.31 0.82
N SER A 113 -12.25 -16.52 -0.19
CA SER A 113 -12.47 -15.08 -0.06
C SER A 113 -13.77 -14.71 0.66
N GLY A 114 -14.72 -15.62 0.68
CA GLY A 114 -16.05 -15.42 1.28
C GLY A 114 -16.88 -14.36 0.55
N GLY A 115 -16.63 -14.12 -0.74
CA GLY A 115 -17.34 -13.19 -1.62
C GLY A 115 -16.62 -11.84 -1.83
N GLY A 116 -15.48 -11.61 -1.17
CA GLY A 116 -14.60 -10.47 -1.44
C GLY A 116 -13.50 -10.82 -2.44
N ARG A 117 -12.57 -9.90 -2.61
CA ARG A 117 -11.42 -10.05 -3.50
C ARG A 117 -10.17 -9.46 -2.86
N PHE A 118 -9.02 -10.12 -3.02
CA PHE A 118 -7.73 -9.62 -2.53
C PHE A 118 -6.67 -9.94 -3.56
N ASP A 119 -6.23 -8.92 -4.27
CA ASP A 119 -5.36 -9.02 -5.42
C ASP A 119 -4.13 -8.13 -5.26
N LEU A 120 -3.08 -8.41 -6.04
CA LEU A 120 -1.83 -7.65 -6.06
C LEU A 120 -1.40 -7.38 -7.50
N VAL A 121 -1.05 -6.12 -7.79
CA VAL A 121 -0.21 -5.73 -8.92
C VAL A 121 1.24 -5.84 -8.47
N CYS A 122 2.00 -6.71 -9.16
CA CYS A 122 3.37 -7.01 -8.84
C CYS A 122 4.28 -5.80 -9.05
N GLY A 123 5.14 -5.50 -8.09
CA GLY A 123 6.22 -4.53 -8.21
C GLY A 123 7.37 -5.08 -9.06
N GLN A 124 8.19 -4.18 -9.56
CA GLN A 124 9.44 -4.52 -10.24
C GLN A 124 10.48 -3.42 -10.05
N PHE A 125 11.76 -3.80 -10.19
CA PHE A 125 12.87 -2.88 -9.97
C PHE A 125 12.88 -1.72 -10.98
N ASP A 126 12.46 -1.93 -12.23
CA ASP A 126 12.59 -0.94 -13.31
C ASP A 126 11.83 0.36 -13.07
N ILE A 127 10.84 0.37 -12.14
CA ILE A 127 10.22 1.64 -11.71
C ILE A 127 11.21 2.58 -11.01
N ALA A 128 12.40 2.09 -10.59
CA ALA A 128 13.47 2.92 -10.04
C ALA A 128 13.96 3.97 -11.05
N LYS A 129 13.80 3.74 -12.35
CA LYS A 129 14.19 4.69 -13.41
C LYS A 129 13.58 6.07 -13.22
N TYR A 130 12.38 6.17 -12.64
CA TYR A 130 11.75 7.46 -12.38
C TYR A 130 12.51 8.35 -11.37
N ALA A 131 13.48 7.80 -10.64
CA ALA A 131 14.39 8.60 -9.80
C ALA A 131 15.49 9.31 -10.62
N PHE A 132 15.72 8.88 -11.86
CA PHE A 132 16.81 9.35 -12.74
C PHE A 132 16.29 10.13 -13.95
N ILE A 133 14.98 10.17 -14.17
CA ILE A 133 14.37 10.91 -15.27
C ILE A 133 14.33 12.40 -14.93
N ASP A 134 15.08 13.20 -15.67
CA ASP A 134 15.11 14.67 -15.55
C ASP A 134 14.28 15.36 -16.65
N HIS A 135 13.43 14.63 -17.36
CA HIS A 135 12.62 15.18 -18.45
C HIS A 135 11.16 15.29 -18.03
N ARG A 136 10.69 16.51 -17.83
CA ARG A 136 9.36 16.80 -17.28
C ARG A 136 8.21 16.22 -18.12
N SER A 137 8.31 16.28 -19.46
CA SER A 137 7.25 15.76 -20.32
C SER A 137 7.07 14.24 -20.18
N TRP A 138 8.12 13.50 -19.86
CA TRP A 138 8.04 12.06 -19.64
C TRP A 138 7.39 11.71 -18.31
N THR A 139 7.75 12.42 -17.25
CA THR A 139 7.12 12.23 -15.93
C THR A 139 5.66 12.69 -15.95
N ASP A 140 5.32 13.76 -16.67
CA ASP A 140 3.94 14.22 -16.82
C ASP A 140 3.09 13.17 -17.57
N ARG A 141 3.63 12.54 -18.62
CA ARG A 141 2.95 11.45 -19.35
C ARG A 141 2.76 10.22 -18.47
N ALA A 142 3.83 9.77 -17.81
CA ALA A 142 3.76 8.63 -16.91
C ALA A 142 2.74 8.86 -15.78
N LEU A 143 2.68 10.07 -15.23
CA LEU A 143 1.68 10.44 -14.24
C LEU A 143 0.26 10.38 -14.82
N ALA A 144 0.05 10.89 -16.02
CA ALA A 144 -1.26 10.85 -16.69
C ALA A 144 -1.73 9.41 -16.94
N ASN A 145 -0.85 8.53 -17.39
CA ASN A 145 -1.13 7.11 -17.57
C ASN A 145 -1.48 6.43 -16.25
N PHE A 146 -0.70 6.69 -15.21
CA PHE A 146 -0.95 6.14 -13.87
C PHE A 146 -2.33 6.58 -13.34
N VAL A 147 -2.68 7.85 -13.47
CA VAL A 147 -4.00 8.36 -13.06
C VAL A 147 -5.12 7.67 -13.83
N ALA A 148 -4.99 7.53 -15.15
CA ALA A 148 -5.98 6.87 -16.00
C ALA A 148 -6.14 5.39 -15.63
N ALA A 149 -5.04 4.66 -15.41
CA ALA A 149 -5.05 3.27 -14.99
C ALA A 149 -5.73 3.08 -13.62
N ILE A 150 -5.40 3.92 -12.63
CA ILE A 150 -6.07 3.88 -11.33
C ILE A 150 -7.57 4.18 -11.45
N ASP A 151 -7.96 5.11 -12.32
CA ASP A 151 -9.38 5.43 -12.54
C ASP A 151 -10.16 4.26 -13.18
N GLN A 152 -9.55 3.49 -14.07
CA GLN A 152 -10.13 2.24 -14.58
C GLN A 152 -10.25 1.18 -13.47
N LEU A 153 -9.18 0.96 -12.70
CA LEU A 153 -9.16 -0.01 -11.60
C LEU A 153 -10.23 0.29 -10.53
N ARG A 154 -10.57 1.57 -10.31
CA ARG A 154 -11.64 1.98 -9.38
C ARG A 154 -13.03 1.40 -9.71
N ALA A 155 -13.29 1.02 -10.95
CA ALA A 155 -14.55 0.39 -11.33
C ALA A 155 -14.66 -1.08 -10.84
N HIS A 156 -13.52 -1.73 -10.62
CA HIS A 156 -13.42 -3.16 -10.32
C HIS A 156 -13.19 -3.47 -8.85
N TYR A 157 -12.71 -2.50 -8.07
CA TYR A 157 -12.38 -2.66 -6.65
C TYR A 157 -13.18 -1.69 -5.78
N ASP A 158 -13.25 -1.96 -4.50
CA ASP A 158 -13.84 -1.07 -3.49
C ASP A 158 -12.75 -0.24 -2.83
N LEU A 159 -11.53 -0.80 -2.81
CA LEU A 159 -10.37 -0.23 -2.17
C LEU A 159 -9.09 -0.58 -2.95
N ILE A 160 -8.27 0.43 -3.24
CA ILE A 160 -6.94 0.29 -3.83
C ILE A 160 -5.92 0.79 -2.80
N VAL A 161 -4.91 -0.01 -2.52
CA VAL A 161 -3.86 0.27 -1.54
C VAL A 161 -2.51 0.34 -2.25
N LEU A 162 -1.85 1.50 -2.15
CA LEU A 162 -0.57 1.77 -2.78
C LEU A 162 0.54 1.66 -1.73
N ASP A 163 1.40 0.63 -1.81
CA ASP A 163 2.59 0.50 -0.97
C ASP A 163 3.75 1.28 -1.59
N THR A 164 4.38 2.19 -0.85
CA THR A 164 5.38 3.12 -1.38
C THR A 164 6.73 2.96 -0.68
N ASN A 165 7.78 3.43 -1.35
CA ASN A 165 9.10 3.55 -0.75
C ASN A 165 9.18 4.74 0.25
N PRO A 166 10.21 4.80 1.12
CA PRO A 166 10.37 5.86 2.12
C PRO A 166 11.07 7.11 1.55
N SER A 167 10.71 7.56 0.35
CA SER A 167 11.36 8.71 -0.29
C SER A 167 10.36 9.70 -0.89
N ALA A 168 10.77 10.96 -1.03
CA ALA A 168 10.04 11.99 -1.76
C ALA A 168 10.27 11.87 -3.27
N SER A 169 10.12 10.66 -3.82
CA SER A 169 10.31 10.35 -5.24
C SER A 169 9.09 10.70 -6.08
N PHE A 170 9.26 10.67 -7.40
CA PHE A 170 8.16 10.75 -8.34
C PHE A 170 7.05 9.72 -8.02
N LEU A 171 7.42 8.46 -7.74
CA LEU A 171 6.46 7.40 -7.42
C LEU A 171 5.60 7.74 -6.20
N THR A 172 6.23 8.21 -5.12
CA THR A 172 5.48 8.63 -3.91
C THR A 172 4.57 9.81 -4.22
N THR A 173 5.05 10.81 -4.96
CA THR A 173 4.25 11.99 -5.30
C THR A 173 3.12 11.68 -6.28
N ALA A 174 3.31 10.74 -7.21
CA ALA A 174 2.27 10.26 -8.12
C ALA A 174 1.07 9.65 -7.36
N THR A 175 1.32 8.98 -6.22
CA THR A 175 0.23 8.43 -5.41
C THR A 175 -0.68 9.52 -4.84
N PHE A 176 -0.16 10.71 -4.58
CA PHE A 176 -0.97 11.82 -4.05
C PHE A 176 -1.99 12.34 -5.06
N ALA A 177 -1.73 12.19 -6.36
CA ALA A 177 -2.68 12.59 -7.41
C ALA A 177 -3.96 11.73 -7.43
N VAL A 178 -3.89 10.50 -6.92
CA VAL A 178 -5.01 9.55 -6.95
C VAL A 178 -5.53 9.19 -5.56
N ALA A 179 -4.77 9.44 -4.50
CA ALA A 179 -5.14 9.05 -3.15
C ALA A 179 -6.37 9.81 -2.65
N THR A 180 -7.30 9.08 -2.04
CA THR A 180 -8.41 9.65 -1.27
C THR A 180 -8.05 9.80 0.21
N ARG A 181 -7.02 9.08 0.66
CA ARG A 181 -6.47 9.13 2.03
C ARG A 181 -5.03 8.66 2.03
N ILE A 182 -4.23 9.25 2.91
CA ILE A 182 -2.89 8.78 3.24
C ILE A 182 -2.96 7.99 4.55
N LEU A 183 -2.32 6.83 4.61
CA LEU A 183 -2.12 6.06 5.83
C LEU A 183 -0.64 6.07 6.15
N ALA A 184 -0.27 6.68 7.29
CA ALA A 184 1.12 6.84 7.70
C ALA A 184 1.45 5.91 8.88
N PRO A 185 2.06 4.74 8.64
CA PRO A 185 2.59 3.91 9.72
C PRO A 185 3.73 4.62 10.43
N VAL A 186 3.72 4.61 11.76
CA VAL A 186 4.79 5.15 12.59
C VAL A 186 5.20 4.13 13.64
N ARG A 187 6.49 4.06 13.93
CA ARG A 187 6.98 3.45 15.16
C ARG A 187 6.91 4.47 16.29
N PRO A 188 6.85 4.02 17.55
CA PRO A 188 6.85 4.91 18.71
C PRO A 188 8.24 5.51 18.97
N ASP A 189 8.77 6.21 17.99
CA ASP A 189 10.05 6.93 18.06
C ASP A 189 9.97 8.30 17.35
N ARG A 190 10.79 9.25 17.80
CA ARG A 190 10.85 10.61 17.30
C ARG A 190 11.08 10.71 15.78
N PHE A 191 11.89 9.81 15.23
CA PHE A 191 12.26 9.86 13.81
C PHE A 191 11.10 9.42 12.93
N SER A 192 10.32 8.44 13.38
CA SER A 192 9.13 7.96 12.66
C SER A 192 8.04 9.02 12.64
N VAL A 193 7.83 9.72 13.76
CA VAL A 193 6.88 10.84 13.87
C VAL A 193 7.33 12.01 13.00
N ARG A 194 8.63 12.36 13.01
CA ARG A 194 9.19 13.38 12.12
C ARG A 194 8.98 13.05 10.63
N GLY A 195 8.96 11.77 10.26
CA GLY A 195 8.64 11.32 8.90
C GLY A 195 7.24 11.75 8.45
N VAL A 196 6.26 11.73 9.35
CA VAL A 196 4.88 12.22 9.05
C VAL A 196 4.87 13.73 8.84
N ARG A 197 5.65 14.48 9.63
CA ARG A 197 5.79 15.93 9.42
C ARG A 197 6.36 16.24 8.05
N LEU A 198 7.47 15.61 7.67
CA LEU A 198 8.07 15.77 6.35
C LEU A 198 7.07 15.41 5.23
N LEU A 199 6.28 14.38 5.42
CA LEU A 199 5.20 14.01 4.51
C LEU A 199 4.15 15.14 4.39
N ASN A 200 3.69 15.69 5.50
CA ASN A 200 2.72 16.76 5.51
C ASN A 200 3.28 18.04 4.83
N ASP A 201 4.55 18.38 5.10
CA ASP A 201 5.22 19.52 4.48
C ASP A 201 5.36 19.34 2.96
N LEU A 202 5.72 18.13 2.51
CA LEU A 202 5.80 17.78 1.10
C LEU A 202 4.42 17.92 0.42
N MET A 203 3.38 17.34 1.02
CA MET A 203 2.02 17.45 0.48
C MET A 203 1.53 18.90 0.44
N THR A 204 1.90 19.71 1.43
CA THR A 204 1.55 21.14 1.48
C THR A 204 2.16 21.92 0.32
N ARG A 205 3.37 21.55 -0.09
CA ARG A 205 4.09 22.20 -1.20
C ARG A 205 3.57 21.72 -2.56
N LEU A 206 3.19 20.46 -2.68
CA LEU A 206 2.80 19.84 -3.95
C LEU A 206 1.31 20.00 -4.27
N ILE A 207 0.43 19.97 -3.25
CA ILE A 207 -1.01 19.93 -3.43
C ILE A 207 -1.65 21.18 -2.80
N LYS A 208 -2.27 21.97 -3.66
CA LYS A 208 -3.04 23.14 -3.19
C LYS A 208 -4.35 22.67 -2.54
N THR A 209 -4.69 23.28 -1.41
CA THR A 209 -6.02 23.08 -0.80
C THR A 209 -7.11 23.63 -1.76
N PRO A 210 -8.26 22.92 -1.95
CA PRO A 210 -8.84 21.86 -1.10
C PRO A 210 -8.54 20.41 -1.48
N GLY A 211 -7.72 20.10 -2.47
CA GLY A 211 -7.53 18.74 -3.00
C GLY A 211 -6.63 17.80 -2.18
N ARG A 212 -6.14 18.21 -1.00
CA ARG A 212 -5.21 17.39 -0.22
C ARG A 212 -5.91 16.23 0.48
N PRO A 213 -5.47 14.95 0.25
CA PRO A 213 -6.03 13.83 0.98
C PRO A 213 -5.67 13.90 2.48
N PRO A 214 -6.62 13.56 3.38
CA PRO A 214 -6.36 13.52 4.81
C PRO A 214 -5.34 12.43 5.16
N ILE A 215 -4.50 12.71 6.18
CA ILE A 215 -3.53 11.75 6.73
C ILE A 215 -4.17 11.05 7.93
N SER A 216 -4.06 9.73 7.96
CA SER A 216 -4.35 8.91 9.15
C SER A 216 -3.05 8.24 9.61
N ILE A 217 -2.77 8.33 10.92
CA ILE A 217 -1.58 7.78 11.53
C ILE A 217 -1.91 6.46 12.20
N ILE A 218 -1.07 5.44 11.95
CA ILE A 218 -1.17 4.12 12.57
C ILE A 218 0.11 3.81 13.35
N PHE A 219 -0.02 3.48 14.63
CA PHE A 219 1.13 2.99 15.38
C PHE A 219 1.40 1.52 15.05
N ASN A 220 2.63 1.25 14.62
CA ASN A 220 3.13 -0.07 14.27
C ASN A 220 4.38 -0.44 15.07
N GLY A 221 4.49 -1.71 15.44
CA GLY A 221 5.62 -2.21 16.22
C GLY A 221 5.60 -1.69 17.66
N VAL A 222 4.42 -1.51 18.23
CA VAL A 222 4.26 -1.02 19.60
C VAL A 222 4.48 -2.16 20.59
N GLU A 223 5.30 -1.90 21.60
CA GLU A 223 5.38 -2.77 22.78
C GLU A 223 4.24 -2.42 23.73
N ARG A 224 3.51 -3.42 24.22
CA ARG A 224 2.34 -3.20 25.08
C ARG A 224 2.67 -2.45 26.35
N ALA A 225 3.88 -2.65 26.88
CA ALA A 225 4.32 -2.04 28.14
C ALA A 225 4.44 -0.50 28.08
N VAL A 226 4.64 0.06 26.86
CA VAL A 226 4.89 1.51 26.68
C VAL A 226 3.78 2.20 25.87
N GLU A 227 2.66 1.52 25.61
CA GLU A 227 1.58 2.02 24.76
C GLU A 227 0.97 3.32 25.28
N SER A 228 0.68 3.40 26.58
CA SER A 228 0.11 4.59 27.24
C SER A 228 1.06 5.79 27.17
N ASP A 229 2.35 5.55 27.32
CA ASP A 229 3.36 6.61 27.33
C ASP A 229 3.54 7.23 25.97
N ILE A 230 3.48 6.40 24.91
CA ILE A 230 3.55 6.85 23.52
C ILE A 230 2.32 7.72 23.17
N GLU A 231 1.13 7.28 23.53
CA GLU A 231 -0.08 8.04 23.27
C GLU A 231 -0.04 9.40 24.02
N THR A 232 0.40 9.40 25.25
CA THR A 232 0.58 10.62 26.04
C THR A 232 1.63 11.53 25.40
N ALA A 233 2.77 11.00 24.98
CA ALA A 233 3.83 11.77 24.32
C ALA A 233 3.40 12.36 22.98
N MET A 234 2.55 11.66 22.24
CA MET A 234 1.98 12.19 20.99
C MET A 234 0.98 13.31 21.25
N ARG A 235 0.06 13.11 22.20
CA ARG A 235 -0.98 14.11 22.54
C ARG A 235 -0.39 15.38 23.11
N SER A 236 0.65 15.28 23.93
CA SER A 236 1.37 16.42 24.51
C SER A 236 2.30 17.14 23.55
N GLY A 237 2.55 16.59 22.35
CA GLY A 237 3.54 17.12 21.43
C GLY A 237 5.00 16.84 21.83
N ALA A 238 5.24 16.01 22.87
CA ALA A 238 6.59 15.71 23.36
C ALA A 238 7.45 14.98 22.31
N LEU A 239 6.83 14.21 21.39
CA LEU A 239 7.54 13.56 20.28
C LEU A 239 7.87 14.54 19.14
N ASP A 240 6.97 15.46 18.84
CA ASP A 240 7.20 16.59 17.93
C ASP A 240 6.16 17.69 18.20
N PRO A 241 6.56 18.83 18.78
CA PRO A 241 5.65 19.92 19.13
C PRO A 241 4.89 20.52 17.93
N GLN A 242 5.43 20.38 16.71
CA GLN A 242 4.81 20.93 15.49
C GLN A 242 3.78 19.97 14.86
N ILE A 243 3.81 18.69 15.21
CA ILE A 243 2.75 17.74 14.82
C ILE A 243 1.56 17.84 15.79
N GLY A 244 1.80 18.21 17.02
CA GLY A 244 0.86 18.59 18.08
C GLY A 244 -0.58 18.12 17.92
N PHE A 245 -1.52 19.01 18.18
CA PHE A 245 -2.96 18.77 18.25
C PHE A 245 -3.59 18.28 16.93
N ALA A 246 -3.13 18.73 15.77
CA ALA A 246 -3.67 18.30 14.46
C ALA A 246 -3.40 16.82 14.18
N ALA A 247 -2.26 16.30 14.63
CA ALA A 247 -1.93 14.87 14.47
C ALA A 247 -2.72 13.98 15.44
N SER A 248 -3.09 14.48 16.61
CA SER A 248 -3.85 13.70 17.60
C SER A 248 -5.24 13.30 17.09
N GLN A 249 -5.85 14.10 16.22
CA GLN A 249 -7.13 13.79 15.58
C GLN A 249 -7.01 12.80 14.42
N ALA A 250 -5.83 12.71 13.81
CA ALA A 250 -5.53 11.82 12.70
C ALA A 250 -5.04 10.43 13.16
N VAL A 251 -4.72 10.24 14.43
CA VAL A 251 -4.22 8.97 14.97
C VAL A 251 -5.37 7.98 15.15
N LEU A 252 -5.26 6.83 14.50
CA LEU A 252 -6.19 5.72 14.71
C LEU A 252 -5.99 5.17 16.13
N LYS A 253 -7.10 4.74 16.76
CA LYS A 253 -7.06 4.17 18.12
C LYS A 253 -6.40 2.80 18.17
N GLY A 254 -6.56 2.01 17.08
CA GLY A 254 -5.93 0.70 16.97
C GLY A 254 -4.42 0.81 16.83
N ARG A 255 -3.73 -0.21 17.29
CA ARG A 255 -2.26 -0.37 17.25
C ARG A 255 -1.91 -1.71 16.64
N LEU A 256 -0.82 -1.75 15.90
CA LEU A 256 -0.24 -3.01 15.48
C LEU A 256 0.96 -3.33 16.38
N HIS A 257 0.79 -4.32 17.25
CA HIS A 257 1.83 -4.74 18.17
C HIS A 257 2.87 -5.61 17.49
N ASN A 258 4.08 -5.62 18.05
CA ASN A 258 5.11 -6.57 17.62
C ASN A 258 4.62 -8.01 17.75
N SER A 259 4.77 -8.79 16.72
CA SER A 259 4.38 -10.19 16.70
C SER A 259 5.25 -11.00 15.75
N ARG A 260 5.64 -12.20 16.18
CA ARG A 260 6.35 -13.17 15.33
C ARG A 260 5.55 -13.60 14.09
N PHE A 261 4.23 -13.51 14.15
CA PHE A 261 3.37 -13.83 13.00
C PHE A 261 3.43 -12.79 11.88
N LEU A 262 3.98 -11.58 12.15
CA LEU A 262 4.22 -10.55 11.15
C LEU A 262 5.56 -10.73 10.44
N ALA A 263 6.46 -11.55 10.98
CA ALA A 263 7.73 -11.85 10.34
C ALA A 263 7.50 -12.65 9.05
N VAL A 264 8.26 -12.32 8.02
CA VAL A 264 8.34 -13.12 6.79
C VAL A 264 8.96 -14.47 7.15
N ARG A 265 8.39 -15.57 6.66
CA ARG A 265 9.01 -16.90 6.81
C ARG A 265 10.03 -17.08 5.69
N GLU A 266 11.26 -17.41 6.07
CA GLU A 266 12.33 -17.71 5.12
C GLU A 266 12.26 -19.16 4.61
N ASP A 267 11.65 -20.05 5.37
CA ASP A 267 11.55 -21.48 5.13
C ASP A 267 10.42 -21.79 4.14
N GLY A 268 10.80 -21.89 2.89
CA GLY A 268 9.97 -22.42 1.81
C GLY A 268 8.78 -21.53 1.50
N MET A 269 8.92 -20.69 0.49
CA MET A 269 7.76 -20.09 -0.14
C MET A 269 6.85 -21.20 -0.68
N GLU A 270 5.83 -21.56 0.11
CA GLU A 270 4.72 -22.35 -0.41
C GLU A 270 4.01 -21.53 -1.50
N ASP A 271 3.49 -22.21 -2.52
CA ASP A 271 2.84 -21.56 -3.65
C ASP A 271 1.47 -20.93 -3.30
N ASP A 272 1.04 -21.01 -2.04
CA ASP A 272 -0.23 -20.44 -1.58
C ASP A 272 0.01 -19.10 -0.83
N PRO A 273 -0.30 -17.96 -1.47
CA PRO A 273 -0.15 -16.63 -0.86
C PRO A 273 -0.88 -16.45 0.47
N VAL A 274 -1.95 -17.23 0.73
CA VAL A 274 -2.73 -17.17 1.97
C VAL A 274 -1.86 -17.50 3.18
N ASN A 275 -0.87 -18.38 3.01
CA ASN A 275 0.05 -18.76 4.08
C ASN A 275 0.95 -17.63 4.58
N HIS A 276 1.04 -16.53 3.84
CA HIS A 276 1.77 -15.33 4.25
C HIS A 276 0.90 -14.30 5.00
N LEU A 277 -0.41 -14.51 5.08
CA LEU A 277 -1.32 -13.63 5.79
C LEU A 277 -1.35 -13.95 7.30
N ALA A 278 -0.89 -13.00 8.12
CA ALA A 278 -0.83 -13.19 9.56
C ALA A 278 -2.22 -13.42 10.17
N VAL A 279 -3.26 -12.81 9.62
CA VAL A 279 -4.65 -12.99 10.06
C VAL A 279 -5.12 -14.44 9.94
N ASP A 280 -4.62 -15.17 8.96
CA ASP A 280 -4.97 -16.59 8.73
C ASP A 280 -4.05 -17.52 9.55
N ARG A 281 -2.75 -17.16 9.69
CA ARG A 281 -1.74 -17.95 10.44
C ARG A 281 -1.84 -17.83 11.96
N ALA A 282 -2.25 -16.69 12.47
CA ALA A 282 -2.30 -16.44 13.90
C ALA A 282 -3.35 -17.32 14.57
N GLY A 283 -2.94 -18.47 15.12
CA GLY A 283 -3.80 -19.43 15.79
C GLY A 283 -3.58 -19.50 17.30
N GLY A 284 -4.56 -20.08 18.00
CA GLY A 284 -4.49 -20.28 19.44
C GLY A 284 -4.44 -19.01 20.28
N SER A 285 -4.19 -19.14 21.58
CA SER A 285 -4.10 -18.02 22.53
C SER A 285 -2.98 -17.02 22.22
N TRP A 286 -1.92 -17.45 21.58
CA TRP A 286 -0.78 -16.61 21.19
C TRP A 286 -1.04 -15.73 19.95
N GLY A 287 -1.97 -16.16 19.08
CA GLY A 287 -2.34 -15.41 17.89
C GLY A 287 -3.52 -14.47 18.07
N ALA A 288 -4.39 -14.74 19.06
CA ALA A 288 -5.60 -13.95 19.31
C ALA A 288 -5.31 -12.44 19.45
N PRO A 289 -4.32 -11.99 20.23
CA PRO A 289 -4.07 -10.56 20.40
C PRO A 289 -3.62 -9.84 19.11
N LEU A 290 -2.97 -10.56 18.20
CA LEU A 290 -2.64 -10.00 16.88
C LEU A 290 -3.87 -9.89 16.01
N LYS A 291 -4.74 -10.91 16.00
CA LYS A 291 -6.00 -10.86 15.25
C LYS A 291 -6.87 -9.70 15.71
N ASP A 292 -7.00 -9.50 17.01
CA ASP A 292 -7.75 -8.39 17.59
C ASP A 292 -7.20 -7.03 17.14
N SER A 293 -5.87 -6.87 17.13
CA SER A 293 -5.20 -5.68 16.63
C SER A 293 -5.45 -5.47 15.14
N LEU A 294 -5.33 -6.51 14.32
CA LEU A 294 -5.53 -6.44 12.87
C LEU A 294 -6.99 -6.11 12.52
N TYR A 295 -7.95 -6.80 13.13
CA TYR A 295 -9.38 -6.55 12.88
C TYR A 295 -9.82 -5.20 13.43
N GLY A 296 -9.33 -4.79 14.60
CA GLY A 296 -9.64 -3.48 15.18
C GLY A 296 -9.15 -2.33 14.30
N LEU A 297 -7.96 -2.44 13.72
CA LEU A 297 -7.45 -1.47 12.75
C LEU A 297 -8.22 -1.50 11.43
N ALA A 298 -8.52 -2.70 10.93
CA ALA A 298 -9.29 -2.90 9.71
C ALA A 298 -10.68 -2.24 9.81
N ASP A 299 -11.36 -2.43 10.95
CA ASP A 299 -12.67 -1.82 11.21
C ASP A 299 -12.59 -0.30 11.28
N GLN A 300 -11.61 0.27 11.99
CA GLN A 300 -11.44 1.73 12.06
C GLN A 300 -11.15 2.34 10.69
N ILE A 301 -10.34 1.69 9.86
CA ILE A 301 -10.07 2.14 8.50
C ILE A 301 -11.34 2.05 7.65
N ALA A 302 -12.06 0.93 7.72
CA ALA A 302 -13.30 0.73 6.98
C ALA A 302 -14.35 1.77 7.35
N ASP A 303 -14.54 2.04 8.64
CA ASP A 303 -15.49 3.03 9.15
C ASP A 303 -15.10 4.46 8.71
N ALA A 304 -13.80 4.80 8.78
CA ALA A 304 -13.29 6.09 8.31
C ALA A 304 -13.48 6.32 6.80
N LEU A 305 -13.65 5.24 6.03
CA LEU A 305 -13.91 5.26 4.59
C LEU A 305 -15.40 5.05 4.24
N GLY A 306 -16.25 4.77 5.21
CA GLY A 306 -17.66 4.42 4.98
C GLY A 306 -17.82 3.09 4.22
N LEU A 307 -16.90 2.16 4.38
CA LEU A 307 -16.96 0.84 3.74
C LEU A 307 -17.92 -0.08 4.51
N GLU A 308 -19.02 -0.44 3.90
CA GLU A 308 -19.98 -1.38 4.48
C GLU A 308 -19.48 -2.83 4.37
N ARG A 309 -19.94 -3.66 5.30
CA ARG A 309 -19.74 -5.11 5.23
C ARG A 309 -20.61 -5.70 4.14
N LYS A 310 -20.01 -6.29 3.11
CA LYS A 310 -20.74 -6.98 2.06
C LYS A 310 -21.33 -8.30 2.57
N LYS A 311 -22.59 -8.56 2.24
CA LYS A 311 -23.21 -9.86 2.50
C LYS A 311 -22.54 -10.92 1.63
N LYS A 312 -22.41 -12.17 2.15
CA LYS A 312 -22.01 -13.31 1.32
C LYS A 312 -22.90 -13.33 0.08
N ALA A 313 -22.30 -13.39 -1.11
CA ALA A 313 -23.08 -13.78 -2.29
C ALA A 313 -23.73 -15.13 -1.96
N LYS A 314 -25.05 -15.23 -2.15
CA LYS A 314 -25.71 -16.54 -2.11
C LYS A 314 -25.12 -17.39 -3.23
N PRO A 315 -24.83 -18.68 -2.98
CA PRO A 315 -24.33 -19.59 -4.00
C PRO A 315 -25.26 -19.68 -5.18
#